data_b76e7df38925c11eb17d96e6add97cc5
#
_entry.id   b76e7df38925c11eb17d96e6add97cc5
#
_cell.length_a   1.000
_cell.length_b   1.000
_cell.length_c   1.000
_cell.angle_alpha   90.00
_cell.angle_beta   90.00
_cell.angle_gamma   90.00
#
_symmetry.space_group_name_H-M   'P 1'
#
loop_
_entity.id
_entity.type
_entity.pdbx_description
1 polymer ?
#
loop_
_entity_poly.entity_id
_entity_poly.type
_entity_poly.pdbx_seq_one_letter_code
_entity_poly.pdbx_strand_id
1 'polypeptide(L)'
;MKRFSQTALIVMLATGPILAGCAMTPNAVSSDSSSAPAPGGSMSGSTAGGAAGSAAGSSAMQGAARPNPKEFTAKTDLRDIRFEFDSYEIRTEDAQVLDQNADLMKANPGWLVLIEGHADQRGTPDYNLALSERRARASMNYLVSRGVRANRISVISYGKERPMCKDATEDCWSQNRRAHFAVKAK
;
A
#
# COMPACT_ATOMS: atom_id res chain seq x y z
N MET A 1 -36.09 -21.04 35.94
CA MET A 1 -36.07 -22.32 35.24
C MET A 1 -36.60 -22.11 33.83
N LYS A 2 -35.73 -21.96 32.84
CA LYS A 2 -36.10 -21.93 31.41
C LYS A 2 -35.09 -22.83 30.66
N ARG A 3 -35.64 -23.82 30.00
CA ARG A 3 -34.94 -24.95 29.37
C ARG A 3 -34.26 -24.54 28.07
N PHE A 4 -32.99 -24.92 27.95
CA PHE A 4 -32.23 -24.85 26.70
C PHE A 4 -32.74 -25.96 25.76
N SER A 5 -33.17 -25.59 24.58
CA SER A 5 -33.46 -26.53 23.48
C SER A 5 -32.21 -26.60 22.59
N GLN A 6 -31.59 -27.77 22.60
CA GLN A 6 -30.55 -28.14 21.65
C GLN A 6 -31.23 -28.62 20.36
N THR A 7 -30.92 -27.96 19.26
CA THR A 7 -31.30 -28.46 17.92
C THR A 7 -30.06 -28.96 17.21
N ALA A 8 -30.16 -30.20 16.79
CA ALA A 8 -29.11 -31.05 16.26
C ALA A 8 -28.59 -30.62 14.89
N LEU A 9 -27.30 -30.82 14.73
CA LEU A 9 -26.47 -30.65 13.55
C LEU A 9 -26.70 -31.81 12.58
N ILE A 10 -27.08 -31.51 11.35
CA ILE A 10 -27.07 -32.46 10.25
C ILE A 10 -25.84 -32.18 9.39
N VAL A 11 -24.90 -33.12 9.46
CA VAL A 11 -23.73 -33.19 8.59
C VAL A 11 -24.14 -33.88 7.28
N MET A 12 -24.10 -33.14 6.17
CA MET A 12 -24.15 -33.73 4.83
C MET A 12 -22.75 -33.78 4.24
N LEU A 13 -22.21 -34.98 4.18
CA LEU A 13 -21.03 -35.32 3.37
C LEU A 13 -21.49 -35.41 1.90
N ALA A 14 -20.94 -34.55 1.05
CA ALA A 14 -21.02 -34.73 -0.40
C ALA A 14 -19.62 -35.05 -0.93
N THR A 15 -19.41 -36.28 -1.32
CA THR A 15 -18.29 -36.80 -2.10
C THR A 15 -18.52 -36.46 -3.57
N GLY A 16 -17.66 -35.70 -4.21
CA GLY A 16 -17.65 -35.43 -5.65
C GLY A 16 -16.29 -35.80 -6.27
N PRO A 17 -16.26 -36.23 -7.55
CA PRO A 17 -15.20 -37.04 -8.13
C PRO A 17 -13.99 -36.21 -8.64
N ILE A 18 -12.85 -36.89 -8.60
CA ILE A 18 -11.56 -36.56 -9.15
C ILE A 18 -11.65 -36.60 -10.69
N LEU A 19 -11.27 -35.52 -11.38
CA LEU A 19 -10.93 -35.53 -12.79
C LEU A 19 -9.43 -35.25 -12.94
N ALA A 20 -8.78 -36.26 -13.49
CA ALA A 20 -7.36 -36.29 -13.84
C ALA A 20 -7.09 -35.52 -15.15
N GLY A 21 -5.89 -34.96 -15.23
CA GLY A 21 -5.15 -34.87 -16.49
C GLY A 21 -5.07 -33.52 -17.16
N CYS A 22 -3.85 -32.96 -17.15
CA CYS A 22 -3.10 -32.66 -18.39
C CYS A 22 -1.67 -32.27 -17.98
N ALA A 23 -0.77 -33.16 -18.32
CA ALA A 23 0.66 -32.90 -18.30
C ALA A 23 1.02 -31.93 -19.43
N MET A 24 1.72 -30.82 -19.10
CA MET A 24 2.40 -29.99 -20.09
C MET A 24 3.90 -30.12 -19.90
N THR A 25 4.55 -30.63 -20.92
CA THR A 25 5.99 -30.87 -21.08
C THR A 25 6.77 -29.56 -21.08
N PRO A 26 7.98 -29.51 -20.47
CA PRO A 26 8.87 -28.38 -20.63
C PRO A 26 9.62 -28.46 -21.97
N ASN A 27 9.57 -27.39 -22.74
CA ASN A 27 10.34 -27.24 -23.96
C ASN A 27 11.73 -26.71 -23.59
N ALA A 28 12.72 -27.56 -23.76
CA ALA A 28 14.15 -27.21 -23.68
C ALA A 28 14.56 -26.49 -24.96
N VAL A 29 15.06 -25.28 -24.84
CA VAL A 29 15.81 -24.62 -25.95
C VAL A 29 17.26 -24.48 -25.57
N SER A 30 18.06 -25.08 -26.43
CA SER A 30 19.50 -25.26 -26.39
C SER A 30 20.27 -23.94 -26.42
N SER A 31 21.32 -23.95 -25.63
CA SER A 31 22.49 -23.07 -25.73
C SER A 31 23.18 -23.19 -27.09
N ASP A 32 23.50 -22.07 -27.71
CA ASP A 32 24.58 -22.03 -28.72
C ASP A 32 25.50 -20.84 -28.43
N SER A 33 26.76 -21.23 -28.25
CA SER A 33 27.90 -20.36 -28.03
C SER A 33 28.50 -20.01 -29.38
N SER A 34 28.81 -18.73 -29.65
CA SER A 34 29.93 -18.41 -30.58
C SER A 34 30.40 -16.97 -30.42
N SER A 35 31.56 -16.84 -29.86
CA SER A 35 32.75 -16.13 -30.33
C SER A 35 32.65 -14.67 -30.81
N ALA A 36 33.36 -13.80 -30.11
CA ALA A 36 33.90 -12.51 -30.59
C ALA A 36 34.90 -12.70 -31.75
N PRO A 37 35.22 -11.66 -32.56
CA PRO A 37 36.20 -10.64 -32.13
C PRO A 37 35.92 -9.19 -32.61
N ALA A 38 36.49 -8.23 -31.91
CA ALA A 38 36.70 -6.85 -32.39
C ALA A 38 37.88 -6.83 -33.42
N PRO A 39 37.98 -5.81 -34.30
CA PRO A 39 38.61 -4.55 -33.91
C PRO A 39 38.16 -3.27 -34.70
N GLY A 40 38.30 -2.12 -34.04
CA GLY A 40 38.88 -0.90 -34.60
C GLY A 40 38.16 -0.12 -35.69
N GLY A 41 37.90 1.20 -35.43
CA GLY A 41 37.58 2.16 -36.48
C GLY A 41 37.06 3.48 -35.90
N SER A 42 37.96 4.43 -35.72
CA SER A 42 37.72 5.88 -35.55
C SER A 42 36.94 6.46 -36.71
N MET A 43 36.02 7.43 -36.46
CA MET A 43 36.00 8.79 -37.00
C MET A 43 34.65 9.49 -36.85
N SER A 44 34.69 10.55 -36.16
CA SER A 44 34.22 11.93 -36.46
C SER A 44 32.99 12.12 -37.34
N GLY A 45 32.01 12.87 -36.81
CA GLY A 45 30.95 13.49 -37.62
C GLY A 45 29.84 14.06 -36.79
N SER A 46 29.87 15.36 -36.59
CA SER A 46 28.79 16.21 -36.08
C SER A 46 27.46 16.04 -36.80
N THR A 47 26.34 16.14 -36.14
CA THR A 47 25.33 17.19 -36.28
C THR A 47 24.04 16.86 -35.56
N ALA A 48 23.60 17.77 -34.75
CA ALA A 48 22.25 18.20 -34.35
C ALA A 48 21.07 17.33 -34.80
N GLY A 49 20.22 16.94 -33.83
CA GLY A 49 18.87 16.46 -34.10
C GLY A 49 18.16 15.94 -32.86
N GLY A 50 17.44 16.83 -32.18
CA GLY A 50 16.16 16.58 -31.53
C GLY A 50 16.04 15.36 -30.61
N ALA A 51 16.43 15.47 -29.36
CA ALA A 51 15.98 14.58 -28.30
C ALA A 51 14.57 14.99 -27.86
N ALA A 52 13.54 14.36 -28.42
CA ALA A 52 12.23 14.32 -27.81
C ALA A 52 12.32 13.36 -26.60
N GLY A 53 12.76 13.88 -25.47
CA GLY A 53 12.64 13.19 -24.19
C GLY A 53 11.17 13.08 -23.82
N SER A 54 10.63 11.89 -23.94
CA SER A 54 9.34 11.55 -23.33
C SER A 54 9.47 11.68 -21.82
N ALA A 55 9.24 12.89 -21.33
CA ALA A 55 8.90 13.11 -19.94
C ALA A 55 7.55 12.45 -19.70
N ALA A 56 7.59 11.19 -19.27
CA ALA A 56 6.41 10.51 -18.73
C ALA A 56 5.89 11.34 -17.58
N GLY A 57 4.70 11.86 -17.83
CA GLY A 57 4.05 12.87 -17.03
C GLY A 57 3.91 12.52 -15.56
N SER A 58 4.66 13.22 -14.76
CA SER A 58 4.26 13.57 -13.40
C SER A 58 3.09 14.54 -13.51
N SER A 59 1.95 14.09 -14.01
CA SER A 59 0.72 14.87 -14.00
C SER A 59 0.29 15.02 -12.54
N ALA A 60 0.93 15.97 -11.85
CA ALA A 60 0.27 17.12 -11.31
C ALA A 60 -1.10 16.87 -10.69
N MET A 61 -1.14 16.30 -9.47
CA MET A 61 -2.09 16.78 -8.48
C MET A 61 -1.58 18.11 -7.91
N GLN A 62 -1.31 19.07 -8.80
CA GLN A 62 -1.02 20.45 -8.45
C GLN A 62 -2.37 21.16 -8.31
N GLY A 63 -2.75 21.46 -7.07
CA GLY A 63 -3.88 22.36 -6.84
C GLY A 63 -4.61 22.23 -5.52
N ALA A 64 -4.50 21.12 -4.80
CA ALA A 64 -5.02 21.08 -3.45
C ALA A 64 -3.94 21.58 -2.48
N ALA A 65 -4.21 22.69 -1.79
CA ALA A 65 -3.35 23.16 -0.71
C ALA A 65 -3.04 21.98 0.24
N ARG A 66 -1.76 21.81 0.60
CA ARG A 66 -1.37 20.75 1.54
C ARG A 66 -2.21 20.89 2.81
N PRO A 67 -2.86 19.80 3.27
CA PRO A 67 -3.69 19.88 4.45
C PRO A 67 -2.83 20.31 5.65
N ASN A 68 -3.37 21.17 6.50
CA ASN A 68 -2.73 21.49 7.77
C ASN A 68 -3.03 20.37 8.78
N PRO A 69 -2.03 19.54 9.17
CA PRO A 69 -2.28 18.40 10.05
C PRO A 69 -2.86 18.78 11.43
N LYS A 70 -2.58 20.01 11.88
CA LYS A 70 -3.09 20.51 13.18
C LYS A 70 -4.61 20.68 13.23
N GLU A 71 -5.28 20.66 12.09
CA GLU A 71 -6.73 20.77 12.00
C GLU A 71 -7.43 19.40 12.09
N PHE A 72 -6.65 18.32 12.07
CA PHE A 72 -7.14 16.95 12.13
C PHE A 72 -6.88 16.38 13.52
N THR A 73 -7.81 15.62 14.03
CA THR A 73 -7.72 14.94 15.32
C THR A 73 -7.90 13.43 15.13
N ALA A 74 -7.13 12.64 15.87
CA ALA A 74 -7.33 11.20 15.90
C ALA A 74 -8.73 10.89 16.43
N LYS A 75 -9.44 9.98 15.77
CA LYS A 75 -10.72 9.42 16.23
C LYS A 75 -10.48 7.97 16.62
N THR A 76 -10.93 7.60 17.81
CA THR A 76 -10.79 6.23 18.32
C THR A 76 -11.52 5.19 17.48
N ASP A 77 -12.51 5.62 16.71
CA ASP A 77 -13.29 4.74 15.84
C ASP A 77 -12.53 4.35 14.57
N LEU A 78 -11.65 5.23 14.05
CA LEU A 78 -10.78 4.93 12.93
C LEU A 78 -9.49 4.29 13.45
N ARG A 79 -9.25 3.08 13.02
CA ARG A 79 -8.11 2.29 13.49
C ARG A 79 -6.94 2.34 12.52
N ASP A 80 -5.73 2.40 13.09
CA ASP A 80 -4.48 2.31 12.34
C ASP A 80 -4.33 0.93 11.69
N ILE A 81 -3.64 0.90 10.56
CA ILE A 81 -3.17 -0.33 9.93
C ILE A 81 -1.65 -0.44 10.01
N ARG A 82 -1.14 -1.66 9.92
CA ARG A 82 0.26 -1.99 10.04
C ARG A 82 0.81 -2.54 8.73
N PHE A 83 2.12 -2.46 8.58
CA PHE A 83 2.83 -2.95 7.40
C PHE A 83 4.01 -3.84 7.80
N GLU A 84 4.33 -4.77 6.92
CA GLU A 84 5.55 -5.56 7.06
C GLU A 84 6.80 -4.69 6.85
N PHE A 85 7.95 -5.25 7.26
CA PHE A 85 9.23 -4.60 7.02
C PHE A 85 9.43 -4.36 5.54
N ASP A 86 9.87 -3.16 5.20
CA ASP A 86 10.16 -2.73 3.82
C ASP A 86 8.99 -2.91 2.82
N SER A 87 7.76 -2.96 3.31
CA SER A 87 6.55 -3.15 2.50
C SER A 87 5.55 -2.02 2.68
N TYR A 88 4.77 -1.78 1.63
CA TYR A 88 3.56 -0.93 1.61
C TYR A 88 2.32 -1.72 1.20
N GLU A 89 2.43 -3.04 1.12
CA GLU A 89 1.30 -3.92 0.82
C GLU A 89 0.36 -4.01 2.02
N ILE A 90 -0.95 -3.97 1.75
CA ILE A 90 -1.98 -4.10 2.78
C ILE A 90 -2.14 -5.58 3.11
N ARG A 91 -1.93 -5.94 4.37
CA ARG A 91 -2.09 -7.32 4.86
C ARG A 91 -3.58 -7.68 4.94
N THR A 92 -3.90 -8.97 4.91
CA THR A 92 -5.29 -9.45 4.94
C THR A 92 -6.05 -8.98 6.17
N GLU A 93 -5.40 -9.01 7.35
CA GLU A 93 -5.98 -8.53 8.61
C GLU A 93 -6.22 -7.01 8.59
N ASP A 94 -5.32 -6.24 7.98
CA ASP A 94 -5.45 -4.79 7.86
C ASP A 94 -6.48 -4.38 6.81
N ALA A 95 -6.74 -5.21 5.81
CA ALA A 95 -7.82 -5.00 4.85
C ALA A 95 -9.19 -4.96 5.55
N GLN A 96 -9.42 -5.83 6.53
CA GLN A 96 -10.65 -5.83 7.34
C GLN A 96 -10.79 -4.55 8.18
N VAL A 97 -9.67 -4.03 8.70
CA VAL A 97 -9.67 -2.75 9.43
C VAL A 97 -10.02 -1.60 8.48
N LEU A 98 -9.45 -1.59 7.27
CA LEU A 98 -9.77 -0.58 6.26
C LEU A 98 -11.22 -0.66 5.78
N ASP A 99 -11.83 -1.85 5.71
CA ASP A 99 -13.26 -2.01 5.40
C ASP A 99 -14.12 -1.32 6.45
N GLN A 100 -13.83 -1.54 7.74
CA GLN A 100 -14.52 -0.88 8.86
C GLN A 100 -14.32 0.64 8.82
N ASN A 101 -13.09 1.10 8.57
CA ASN A 101 -12.81 2.52 8.41
C ASN A 101 -13.61 3.13 7.23
N ALA A 102 -13.71 2.41 6.10
CA ALA A 102 -14.48 2.85 4.94
C ALA A 102 -15.98 2.99 5.27
N ASP A 103 -16.53 2.03 6.01
CA ASP A 103 -17.94 2.07 6.44
C ASP A 103 -18.22 3.25 7.37
N LEU A 104 -17.34 3.51 8.34
CA LEU A 104 -17.41 4.67 9.21
C LEU A 104 -17.33 5.99 8.42
N MET A 105 -16.44 6.08 7.43
CA MET A 105 -16.30 7.26 6.57
C MET A 105 -17.53 7.46 5.68
N LYS A 106 -18.19 6.40 5.22
CA LYS A 106 -19.44 6.46 4.44
C LYS A 106 -20.61 6.91 5.32
N ALA A 107 -20.68 6.40 6.56
CA ALA A 107 -21.69 6.81 7.54
C ALA A 107 -21.54 8.29 7.98
N ASN A 108 -20.34 8.86 7.84
CA ASN A 108 -20.04 10.24 8.23
C ASN A 108 -19.58 11.08 7.02
N PRO A 109 -20.47 11.49 6.12
CA PRO A 109 -20.11 12.16 4.86
C PRO A 109 -19.44 13.53 5.04
N GLY A 110 -19.58 14.17 6.20
CA GLY A 110 -18.95 15.43 6.55
C GLY A 110 -17.48 15.29 7.02
N TRP A 111 -16.95 14.08 7.18
CA TRP A 111 -15.56 13.91 7.59
C TRP A 111 -14.59 14.09 6.42
N LEU A 112 -13.57 14.90 6.65
CA LEU A 112 -12.34 14.93 5.87
C LEU A 112 -11.30 14.10 6.63
N VAL A 113 -10.57 13.23 5.94
CA VAL A 113 -9.62 12.31 6.57
C VAL A 113 -8.22 12.61 6.08
N LEU A 114 -7.28 12.70 7.00
CA LEU A 114 -5.86 12.75 6.75
C LEU A 114 -5.28 11.37 7.06
N ILE A 115 -4.58 10.78 6.11
CA ILE A 115 -3.82 9.54 6.29
C ILE A 115 -2.36 9.92 6.45
N GLU A 116 -1.81 9.59 7.61
CA GLU A 116 -0.42 9.83 7.96
C GLU A 116 0.39 8.54 7.80
N GLY A 117 1.35 8.53 6.89
CA GLY A 117 2.25 7.41 6.70
C GLY A 117 3.47 7.50 7.62
N HIS A 118 3.83 6.36 8.20
CA HIS A 118 4.97 6.23 9.11
C HIS A 118 5.84 5.03 8.74
N ALA A 119 7.12 5.13 9.09
CA ALA A 119 8.11 4.07 8.94
C ALA A 119 8.84 3.82 10.27
N ASP A 120 9.52 2.69 10.38
CA ASP A 120 10.42 2.42 11.50
C ASP A 120 11.74 3.19 11.37
N GLN A 121 12.62 3.06 12.35
CA GLN A 121 13.85 3.84 12.43
C GLN A 121 14.96 3.41 11.47
N ARG A 122 14.84 2.22 10.85
CA ARG A 122 15.86 1.66 9.95
C ARG A 122 15.85 2.37 8.59
N GLY A 123 17.03 2.50 7.98
CA GLY A 123 17.20 3.15 6.68
C GLY A 123 17.35 4.68 6.76
N THR A 124 17.52 5.29 5.59
CA THR A 124 17.71 6.74 5.47
C THR A 124 16.40 7.51 5.65
N PRO A 125 16.45 8.79 6.04
CA PRO A 125 15.26 9.64 6.13
C PRO A 125 14.48 9.72 4.81
N ASP A 126 15.17 9.94 3.69
CA ASP A 126 14.54 10.08 2.37
C ASP A 126 13.84 8.80 1.92
N TYR A 127 14.50 7.65 2.14
CA TYR A 127 13.91 6.35 1.87
C TYR A 127 12.61 6.13 2.67
N ASN A 128 12.67 6.38 3.97
CA ASN A 128 11.52 6.22 4.86
C ASN A 128 10.39 7.21 4.54
N LEU A 129 10.74 8.42 4.11
CA LEU A 129 9.76 9.40 3.66
C LEU A 129 8.99 8.88 2.43
N ALA A 130 9.72 8.34 1.44
CA ALA A 130 9.11 7.75 0.25
C ALA A 130 8.29 6.49 0.57
N LEU A 131 8.80 5.59 1.43
CA LEU A 131 8.10 4.36 1.83
C LEU A 131 6.80 4.67 2.56
N SER A 132 6.84 5.59 3.51
CA SER A 132 5.65 5.95 4.28
C SER A 132 4.61 6.71 3.43
N GLU A 133 5.03 7.47 2.42
CA GLU A 133 4.10 8.02 1.44
C GLU A 133 3.38 6.93 0.64
N ARG A 134 4.12 5.90 0.19
CA ARG A 134 3.52 4.74 -0.50
C ARG A 134 2.50 4.01 0.38
N ARG A 135 2.79 3.83 1.67
CA ARG A 135 1.86 3.24 2.66
C ARG A 135 0.57 4.03 2.79
N ALA A 136 0.68 5.35 2.96
CA ALA A 136 -0.48 6.21 3.06
C ALA A 136 -1.30 6.23 1.76
N ARG A 137 -0.65 6.22 0.58
CA ARG A 137 -1.31 6.13 -0.73
C ARG A 137 -1.99 4.77 -0.94
N ALA A 138 -1.36 3.66 -0.53
CA ALA A 138 -1.97 2.34 -0.59
C ALA A 138 -3.27 2.29 0.23
N SER A 139 -3.24 2.84 1.45
CA SER A 139 -4.42 2.96 2.30
C SER A 139 -5.52 3.83 1.67
N MET A 140 -5.16 4.98 1.09
CA MET A 140 -6.10 5.84 0.36
C MET A 140 -6.75 5.10 -0.81
N ASN A 141 -5.95 4.45 -1.66
CA ASN A 141 -6.44 3.73 -2.83
C ASN A 141 -7.41 2.60 -2.43
N TYR A 142 -7.10 1.89 -1.34
CA TYR A 142 -7.99 0.88 -0.80
C TYR A 142 -9.34 1.49 -0.36
N LEU A 143 -9.34 2.57 0.42
CA LEU A 143 -10.57 3.24 0.85
C LEU A 143 -11.39 3.77 -0.33
N VAL A 144 -10.72 4.29 -1.37
CA VAL A 144 -11.39 4.73 -2.60
C VAL A 144 -12.04 3.56 -3.33
N SER A 145 -11.38 2.40 -3.41
CA SER A 145 -11.97 1.18 -3.99
C SER A 145 -13.19 0.68 -3.21
N ARG A 146 -13.30 1.03 -1.91
CA ARG A 146 -14.46 0.76 -1.06
C ARG A 146 -15.55 1.83 -1.12
N GLY A 147 -15.43 2.79 -2.05
CA GLY A 147 -16.44 3.80 -2.32
C GLY A 147 -16.29 5.10 -1.54
N VAL A 148 -15.18 5.32 -0.82
CA VAL A 148 -14.89 6.61 -0.21
C VAL A 148 -14.40 7.58 -1.28
N ARG A 149 -14.97 8.79 -1.34
CA ARG A 149 -14.58 9.79 -2.35
C ARG A 149 -13.17 10.30 -2.10
N ALA A 150 -12.31 10.25 -3.13
CA ALA A 150 -10.91 10.67 -3.05
C ALA A 150 -10.71 12.11 -2.55
N ASN A 151 -11.61 13.03 -2.89
CA ASN A 151 -11.55 14.43 -2.46
C ASN A 151 -11.79 14.66 -0.96
N ARG A 152 -12.15 13.60 -0.23
CA ARG A 152 -12.28 13.61 1.23
C ARG A 152 -11.03 13.12 1.94
N ILE A 153 -10.05 12.60 1.20
CA ILE A 153 -8.86 11.99 1.76
C ILE A 153 -7.64 12.82 1.36
N SER A 154 -6.83 13.15 2.33
CA SER A 154 -5.52 13.75 2.16
C SER A 154 -4.45 12.81 2.69
N VAL A 155 -3.25 12.88 2.12
CA VAL A 155 -2.13 12.02 2.48
C VAL A 155 -0.95 12.89 2.90
N ILE A 156 -0.26 12.50 3.95
CA ILE A 156 1.01 13.07 4.38
C ILE A 156 1.96 11.96 4.81
N SER A 157 3.23 12.15 4.55
CA SER A 157 4.29 11.25 5.01
C SER A 157 5.09 11.93 6.11
N TYR A 158 5.37 11.18 7.18
CA TYR A 158 6.29 11.57 8.24
C TYR A 158 7.58 10.75 8.25
N GLY A 159 7.70 9.76 7.36
CA GLY A 159 8.86 8.88 7.40
C GLY A 159 9.04 8.26 8.78
N LYS A 160 10.23 8.42 9.34
CA LYS A 160 10.59 7.98 10.70
C LYS A 160 10.60 9.11 11.75
N GLU A 161 10.16 10.31 11.37
CA GLU A 161 10.30 11.51 12.23
C GLU A 161 9.28 11.59 13.37
N ARG A 162 8.19 10.78 13.29
CA ARG A 162 7.16 10.73 14.32
C ARG A 162 6.92 9.29 14.82
N PRO A 163 7.90 8.72 15.51
CA PRO A 163 7.78 7.38 16.05
C PRO A 163 6.75 7.35 17.20
N MET A 164 5.95 6.28 17.25
CA MET A 164 5.09 5.95 18.39
C MET A 164 5.90 5.29 19.51
N CYS A 165 6.89 4.52 19.14
CA CYS A 165 7.81 3.82 20.00
C CYS A 165 9.25 4.12 19.57
N LYS A 166 10.20 4.24 20.52
CA LYS A 166 11.59 4.66 20.26
C LYS A 166 12.63 3.57 20.50
N ASP A 167 12.23 2.43 21.05
CA ASP A 167 13.14 1.33 21.35
C ASP A 167 13.63 0.66 20.06
N ALA A 168 14.88 0.19 20.08
CA ALA A 168 15.47 -0.51 18.94
C ALA A 168 15.13 -2.02 18.97
N THR A 169 13.83 -2.33 18.98
CA THR A 169 13.30 -3.69 19.01
C THR A 169 12.28 -3.89 17.87
N GLU A 170 12.09 -5.14 17.43
CA GLU A 170 11.09 -5.43 16.38
C GLU A 170 9.67 -5.10 16.83
N ASP A 171 9.35 -5.32 18.11
CA ASP A 171 8.04 -4.97 18.67
C ASP A 171 7.77 -3.46 18.54
N CYS A 172 8.78 -2.64 18.79
CA CYS A 172 8.68 -1.20 18.64
C CYS A 172 8.63 -0.78 17.17
N TRP A 173 9.47 -1.37 16.32
CA TRP A 173 9.48 -1.07 14.88
C TRP A 173 8.17 -1.44 14.21
N SER A 174 7.57 -2.56 14.57
CA SER A 174 6.26 -2.98 14.04
C SER A 174 5.15 -1.97 14.35
N GLN A 175 5.20 -1.32 15.53
CA GLN A 175 4.26 -0.27 15.92
C GLN A 175 4.45 1.00 15.08
N ASN A 176 5.69 1.30 14.67
CA ASN A 176 6.01 2.47 13.86
C ASN A 176 5.63 2.28 12.38
N ARG A 177 5.67 1.06 11.84
CA ARG A 177 5.26 0.76 10.47
C ARG A 177 3.74 0.79 10.33
N ARG A 178 3.16 1.99 10.23
CA ARG A 178 1.70 2.18 10.23
C ARG A 178 1.22 3.26 9.26
N ALA A 179 -0.06 3.20 8.95
CA ALA A 179 -0.83 4.35 8.49
C ALA A 179 -1.84 4.74 9.59
N HIS A 180 -1.76 5.99 10.01
CA HIS A 180 -2.63 6.59 11.01
C HIS A 180 -3.73 7.43 10.36
N PHE A 181 -4.93 7.46 10.95
CA PHE A 181 -6.08 8.15 10.40
C PHE A 181 -6.54 9.25 11.35
N ALA A 182 -6.48 10.49 10.89
CA ALA A 182 -6.99 11.64 11.60
C ALA A 182 -8.16 12.28 10.85
N VAL A 183 -9.10 12.87 11.58
CA VAL A 183 -10.35 13.41 11.03
C VAL A 183 -10.50 14.88 11.36
N LYS A 184 -10.99 15.63 10.36
CA LYS A 184 -11.54 16.97 10.53
C LYS A 184 -13.02 16.92 10.13
N ALA A 185 -13.91 17.34 11.02
CA ALA A 185 -15.31 17.57 10.66
C ALA A 185 -15.41 18.83 9.77
N LYS A 186 -16.20 18.73 8.71
CA LYS A 186 -16.43 19.83 7.77
C LYS A 186 -17.56 20.72 8.29
#